data_3b64ff416707ca0f2d8740b183cb072d
#
_entry.id   3b64ff416707ca0f2d8740b183cb072d
#
_cell.length_a   1.000
_cell.length_b   1.000
_cell.length_c   1.000
_cell.angle_alpha   90.00
_cell.angle_beta   90.00
_cell.angle_gamma   90.00
#
_symmetry.space_group_name_H-M   'P 1'
#
loop_
_entity.id
_entity.type
_entity.pdbx_description
1 polymer ?
#
loop_
_entity_poly.entity_id
_entity_poly.type
_entity_poly.pdbx_seq_one_letter_code
_entity_poly.pdbx_strand_id
1 'polypeptide(L)'
;MDKNFYNESSAKNLGWDPTWFGEKYYDDQLIRAIKKWQRERGLTADGLCGPATFRRIWTERQANIDAYKPKDVKYSNYIVYNGKFHKIEWPKVVLWSEKGGLQADKGTYYNYTGRAKRNVRLFVNHWDVCLNSESCMSILNKRGISVHFLIDNDGTIYQTLDMQHGAWHAGSAKVNRASVGVEISNAYYPKYQDWYKRNGFGERPIIHGARVHGKELEPFTGFYPVQIKALKALWRTIHNSTEVEYATPLSQFGTTSKNYEQDVKYGKFNGFISHYHVSKNKIDCAGLDIKTLLEEVVDEESRGFVDIGESCKDE
;
A
#
# COMPACT_ATOMS: atom_id res chain seq x y z
N MET A 1 -24.96 9.29 -17.65
CA MET A 1 -23.52 9.30 -18.03
C MET A 1 -23.35 8.48 -19.28
N ASP A 2 -22.78 9.05 -20.31
CA ASP A 2 -22.40 8.31 -21.53
C ASP A 2 -21.20 7.40 -21.21
N LYS A 3 -21.42 6.08 -21.30
CA LYS A 3 -20.44 5.08 -20.92
C LYS A 3 -19.34 4.92 -21.99
N ASN A 4 -19.65 5.15 -23.24
CA ASN A 4 -18.66 5.11 -24.32
C ASN A 4 -17.65 6.25 -24.14
N PHE A 5 -18.15 7.46 -23.94
CA PHE A 5 -17.31 8.63 -23.64
C PHE A 5 -16.48 8.44 -22.38
N TYR A 6 -17.09 7.88 -21.30
CA TYR A 6 -16.35 7.60 -20.07
C TYR A 6 -15.19 6.61 -20.32
N ASN A 7 -15.46 5.50 -21.01
CA ASN A 7 -14.46 4.48 -21.30
C ASN A 7 -13.32 5.00 -22.19
N GLU A 8 -13.65 5.80 -23.20
CA GLU A 8 -12.65 6.44 -24.06
C GLU A 8 -11.77 7.42 -23.27
N SER A 9 -12.38 8.27 -22.43
CA SER A 9 -11.65 9.18 -21.55
C SER A 9 -10.77 8.43 -20.53
N SER A 10 -11.31 7.38 -19.93
CA SER A 10 -10.57 6.51 -19.00
C SER A 10 -9.37 5.84 -19.69
N ALA A 11 -9.57 5.33 -20.90
CA ALA A 11 -8.52 4.70 -21.69
C ALA A 11 -7.37 5.67 -21.99
N LYS A 12 -7.71 6.88 -22.42
CA LYS A 12 -6.73 7.94 -22.67
C LYS A 12 -5.92 8.29 -21.42
N ASN A 13 -6.58 8.38 -20.28
CA ASN A 13 -5.94 8.80 -19.02
C ASN A 13 -5.14 7.67 -18.37
N LEU A 14 -5.60 6.42 -18.42
CA LEU A 14 -5.01 5.27 -17.73
C LEU A 14 -4.12 4.42 -18.64
N GLY A 15 -4.18 4.60 -19.95
CA GLY A 15 -3.34 3.91 -20.93
C GLY A 15 -3.78 2.45 -21.17
N TRP A 16 -5.08 2.19 -21.26
CA TRP A 16 -5.65 0.94 -21.73
C TRP A 16 -6.36 1.13 -23.06
N ASP A 17 -6.70 0.05 -23.75
CA ASP A 17 -7.44 0.08 -25.00
C ASP A 17 -8.49 -1.04 -25.05
N PRO A 18 -9.49 -0.97 -25.97
CA PRO A 18 -10.58 -1.94 -26.05
C PRO A 18 -10.14 -3.39 -26.23
N THR A 19 -8.95 -3.64 -26.82
CA THR A 19 -8.43 -5.00 -27.03
C THR A 19 -8.17 -5.74 -25.73
N TRP A 20 -8.02 -5.03 -24.60
CA TRP A 20 -7.87 -5.64 -23.28
C TRP A 20 -9.12 -6.42 -22.86
N PHE A 21 -10.27 -6.08 -23.44
CA PHE A 21 -11.55 -6.75 -23.26
C PHE A 21 -12.00 -7.55 -24.49
N GLY A 22 -11.12 -7.69 -25.50
CA GLY A 22 -11.40 -8.43 -26.74
C GLY A 22 -12.17 -7.64 -27.80
N GLU A 23 -12.31 -6.33 -27.63
CA GLU A 23 -13.04 -5.45 -28.54
C GLU A 23 -12.09 -4.49 -29.29
N LYS A 24 -12.59 -3.80 -30.31
CA LYS A 24 -11.80 -2.86 -31.12
C LYS A 24 -12.20 -1.40 -30.97
N TYR A 25 -13.45 -1.15 -30.57
CA TYR A 25 -14.03 0.18 -30.59
C TYR A 25 -14.64 0.55 -29.22
N TYR A 26 -14.79 1.83 -28.96
CA TYR A 26 -15.47 2.38 -27.80
C TYR A 26 -16.98 2.46 -28.07
N ASP A 27 -17.66 1.34 -28.02
CA ASP A 27 -19.07 1.19 -28.35
C ASP A 27 -19.81 0.31 -27.31
N ASP A 28 -21.08 0.00 -27.61
CA ASP A 28 -21.89 -0.83 -26.73
C ASP A 28 -21.40 -2.28 -26.62
N GLN A 29 -20.61 -2.76 -27.56
CA GLN A 29 -20.01 -4.10 -27.46
C GLN A 29 -18.92 -4.09 -26.38
N LEU A 30 -18.09 -3.06 -26.35
CA LEU A 30 -17.09 -2.88 -25.28
C LEU A 30 -17.76 -2.78 -23.90
N ILE A 31 -18.85 -2.02 -23.77
CA ILE A 31 -19.59 -1.92 -22.49
C ILE A 31 -20.05 -3.31 -22.04
N ARG A 32 -20.57 -4.13 -22.96
CA ARG A 32 -21.01 -5.50 -22.66
C ARG A 32 -19.83 -6.41 -22.27
N ALA A 33 -18.72 -6.29 -22.99
CA ALA A 33 -17.49 -7.03 -22.70
C ALA A 33 -16.92 -6.68 -21.33
N ILE A 34 -16.83 -5.40 -20.99
CA ILE A 34 -16.42 -4.94 -19.66
C ILE A 34 -17.36 -5.49 -18.57
N LYS A 35 -18.68 -5.41 -18.75
CA LYS A 35 -19.64 -5.97 -17.79
C LYS A 35 -19.48 -7.46 -17.59
N LYS A 36 -19.28 -8.22 -18.67
CA LYS A 36 -19.02 -9.66 -18.60
C LYS A 36 -17.75 -9.92 -17.81
N TRP A 37 -16.67 -9.25 -18.17
CA TRP A 37 -15.37 -9.38 -17.51
C TRP A 37 -15.43 -9.03 -16.01
N GLN A 38 -16.16 -7.96 -15.65
CA GLN A 38 -16.39 -7.56 -14.25
C GLN A 38 -17.14 -8.63 -13.45
N ARG A 39 -18.24 -9.19 -14.00
CA ARG A 39 -19.01 -10.29 -13.36
C ARG A 39 -18.17 -11.51 -13.06
N GLU A 40 -17.36 -11.94 -14.05
CA GLU A 40 -16.47 -13.09 -13.89
C GLU A 40 -15.44 -12.93 -12.78
N ARG A 41 -15.24 -11.70 -12.28
CA ARG A 41 -14.23 -11.35 -11.27
C ARG A 41 -14.83 -10.77 -9.98
N GLY A 42 -16.15 -10.89 -9.82
CA GLY A 42 -16.83 -10.41 -8.61
C GLY A 42 -16.81 -8.88 -8.44
N LEU A 43 -16.59 -8.13 -9.52
CA LEU A 43 -16.64 -6.66 -9.49
C LEU A 43 -18.07 -6.17 -9.80
N THR A 44 -18.37 -4.95 -9.40
CA THR A 44 -19.61 -4.28 -9.83
C THR A 44 -19.63 -4.19 -11.36
N ALA A 45 -20.61 -4.86 -11.97
CA ALA A 45 -20.73 -4.98 -13.42
C ALA A 45 -21.43 -3.78 -14.05
N ASP A 46 -20.83 -2.59 -13.92
CA ASP A 46 -21.35 -1.33 -14.44
C ASP A 46 -21.00 -1.05 -15.90
N GLY A 47 -20.01 -1.76 -16.44
CA GLY A 47 -19.50 -1.60 -17.81
C GLY A 47 -18.54 -0.41 -17.96
N LEU A 48 -17.98 0.09 -16.85
CA LEU A 48 -17.03 1.18 -16.85
C LEU A 48 -15.63 0.67 -16.46
N CYS A 49 -14.63 0.93 -17.28
CA CYS A 49 -13.25 0.66 -16.91
C CYS A 49 -12.70 1.81 -16.05
N GLY A 50 -13.26 1.94 -14.85
CA GLY A 50 -12.79 2.87 -13.82
C GLY A 50 -11.53 2.35 -13.10
N PRO A 51 -11.00 3.08 -12.11
CA PRO A 51 -9.74 2.76 -11.43
C PRO A 51 -9.66 1.35 -10.85
N ALA A 52 -10.77 0.81 -10.32
CA ALA A 52 -10.79 -0.56 -9.77
C ALA A 52 -10.70 -1.62 -10.87
N THR A 53 -11.50 -1.48 -11.93
CA THR A 53 -11.48 -2.36 -13.11
C THR A 53 -10.12 -2.29 -13.80
N PHE A 54 -9.59 -1.08 -14.01
CA PHE A 54 -8.28 -0.88 -14.62
C PHE A 54 -7.16 -1.58 -13.84
N ARG A 55 -7.06 -1.34 -12.51
CA ARG A 55 -6.05 -1.98 -11.68
C ARG A 55 -6.12 -3.51 -11.78
N ARG A 56 -7.33 -4.05 -11.77
CA ARG A 56 -7.55 -5.49 -11.83
C ARG A 56 -7.11 -6.09 -13.17
N ILE A 57 -7.49 -5.50 -14.30
CA ILE A 57 -7.09 -6.00 -15.61
C ILE A 57 -5.59 -5.76 -15.88
N TRP A 58 -5.03 -4.66 -15.38
CA TRP A 58 -3.59 -4.41 -15.41
C TRP A 58 -2.82 -5.54 -14.73
N THR A 59 -3.19 -5.89 -13.49
CA THR A 59 -2.54 -6.96 -12.73
C THR A 59 -2.66 -8.32 -13.44
N GLU A 60 -3.82 -8.62 -14.05
CA GLU A 60 -3.98 -9.86 -14.83
C GLU A 60 -3.08 -9.91 -16.06
N ARG A 61 -2.93 -8.79 -16.76
CA ARG A 61 -2.01 -8.71 -17.89
C ARG A 61 -0.56 -8.84 -17.46
N GLN A 62 -0.17 -8.18 -16.38
CA GLN A 62 1.19 -8.30 -15.83
C GLN A 62 1.52 -9.72 -15.37
N ALA A 63 0.56 -10.45 -14.82
CA ALA A 63 0.74 -11.84 -14.40
C ALA A 63 1.06 -12.81 -15.56
N ASN A 64 0.76 -12.41 -16.80
CA ASN A 64 1.05 -13.19 -18.01
C ASN A 64 2.44 -12.87 -18.62
N ILE A 65 3.22 -11.96 -18.03
CA ILE A 65 4.59 -11.69 -18.44
C ILE A 65 5.49 -12.84 -17.95
N ASP A 66 6.23 -13.46 -18.84
CA ASP A 66 7.02 -14.67 -18.54
C ASP A 66 8.21 -14.45 -17.62
N ALA A 67 8.70 -13.23 -17.46
CA ALA A 67 9.88 -12.95 -16.64
C ALA A 67 9.74 -11.65 -15.83
N TYR A 68 9.77 -11.79 -14.52
CA TYR A 68 10.08 -10.68 -13.62
C TYR A 68 11.58 -10.36 -13.72
N LYS A 69 11.90 -9.11 -14.00
CA LYS A 69 13.29 -8.63 -14.01
C LYS A 69 13.52 -7.75 -12.79
N PRO A 70 14.30 -8.23 -11.80
CA PRO A 70 14.69 -7.39 -10.68
C PRO A 70 15.37 -6.13 -11.19
N LYS A 71 15.09 -5.00 -10.57
CA LYS A 71 15.76 -3.73 -10.89
C LYS A 71 17.19 -3.73 -10.35
N ASP A 72 18.10 -3.13 -11.09
CA ASP A 72 19.39 -2.72 -10.57
C ASP A 72 19.19 -1.46 -9.72
N VAL A 73 19.17 -1.63 -8.40
CA VAL A 73 18.86 -0.59 -7.41
C VAL A 73 20.07 -0.29 -6.55
N LYS A 74 20.14 0.94 -6.06
CA LYS A 74 21.07 1.31 -4.99
C LYS A 74 20.33 1.28 -3.66
N TYR A 75 20.72 0.34 -2.80
CA TYR A 75 20.17 0.26 -1.44
C TYR A 75 20.79 1.28 -0.50
N SER A 76 19.97 1.81 0.40
CA SER A 76 20.36 2.58 1.57
C SER A 76 19.70 2.01 2.83
N ASN A 77 20.03 2.58 4.00
CA ASN A 77 19.37 2.29 5.26
C ASN A 77 18.84 3.58 5.90
N TYR A 78 18.34 4.48 5.07
CA TYR A 78 17.77 5.76 5.48
C TYR A 78 16.42 6.00 4.79
N ILE A 79 15.53 6.68 5.51
CA ILE A 79 14.35 7.34 4.95
C ILE A 79 14.50 8.86 5.09
N VAL A 80 13.70 9.62 4.34
CA VAL A 80 13.79 11.08 4.28
C VAL A 80 12.54 11.73 4.85
N TYR A 81 12.72 12.65 5.79
CA TYR A 81 11.67 13.49 6.33
C TYR A 81 12.14 14.94 6.53
N ASN A 82 11.45 15.91 5.93
CA ASN A 82 11.84 17.32 5.93
C ASN A 82 13.27 17.55 5.41
N GLY A 83 13.68 16.86 4.37
CA GLY A 83 15.02 16.92 3.81
C GLY A 83 16.11 16.33 4.70
N LYS A 84 15.77 15.67 5.80
CA LYS A 84 16.71 15.02 6.72
C LYS A 84 16.64 13.51 6.56
N PHE A 85 17.80 12.87 6.63
CA PHE A 85 17.93 11.42 6.62
C PHE A 85 17.73 10.87 8.03
N HIS A 86 16.84 9.88 8.16
CA HIS A 86 16.58 9.13 9.38
C HIS A 86 17.02 7.69 9.16
N LYS A 87 17.91 7.19 10.00
CA LYS A 87 18.38 5.80 9.91
C LYS A 87 17.24 4.84 10.18
N ILE A 88 17.14 3.78 9.38
CA ILE A 88 16.21 2.67 9.55
C ILE A 88 17.01 1.38 9.71
N GLU A 89 16.61 0.53 10.66
CA GLU A 89 17.20 -0.78 10.88
C GLU A 89 16.69 -1.79 9.85
N TRP A 90 16.88 -1.45 8.59
CA TRP A 90 16.52 -2.26 7.44
C TRP A 90 17.49 -1.97 6.28
N PRO A 91 18.15 -2.99 5.70
CA PRO A 91 19.24 -2.76 4.74
C PRO A 91 18.75 -2.49 3.30
N LYS A 92 17.46 -2.71 3.01
CA LYS A 92 16.93 -2.65 1.65
C LYS A 92 15.97 -1.48 1.49
N VAL A 93 16.47 -0.25 1.50
CA VAL A 93 15.70 0.97 1.20
C VAL A 93 16.20 1.59 -0.10
N VAL A 94 15.28 2.00 -0.96
CA VAL A 94 15.57 2.72 -2.21
C VAL A 94 14.81 4.03 -2.19
N LEU A 95 15.54 5.15 -2.28
CA LEU A 95 14.93 6.47 -2.32
C LEU A 95 14.53 6.85 -3.75
N TRP A 96 13.50 7.68 -3.89
CA TRP A 96 12.98 8.13 -5.20
C TRP A 96 14.02 8.80 -6.10
N SER A 97 15.08 9.38 -5.53
CA SER A 97 16.16 10.06 -6.26
C SER A 97 17.35 9.15 -6.58
N GLU A 98 17.33 7.89 -6.14
CA GLU A 98 18.43 6.94 -6.33
C GLU A 98 18.18 6.04 -7.55
N LYS A 99 19.25 5.36 -8.01
CA LYS A 99 19.18 4.40 -9.11
C LYS A 99 18.13 3.31 -8.81
N GLY A 100 17.18 3.14 -9.71
CA GLY A 100 16.07 2.20 -9.56
C GLY A 100 14.95 2.68 -8.65
N GLY A 101 15.03 3.90 -8.12
CA GLY A 101 13.99 4.51 -7.29
C GLY A 101 12.64 4.64 -7.99
N LEU A 102 11.58 4.55 -7.20
CA LEU A 102 10.20 4.75 -7.64
C LEU A 102 9.73 6.11 -7.14
N GLN A 103 9.21 6.96 -8.03
CA GLN A 103 8.87 8.34 -7.70
C GLN A 103 7.38 8.62 -7.93
N ALA A 104 6.75 9.30 -6.98
CA ALA A 104 5.42 9.86 -7.15
C ALA A 104 5.46 11.06 -8.11
N ASP A 105 4.52 11.10 -9.07
CA ASP A 105 4.43 12.19 -10.03
C ASP A 105 4.11 13.52 -9.33
N LYS A 106 4.70 14.61 -9.84
CA LYS A 106 4.38 15.96 -9.39
C LYS A 106 2.88 16.25 -9.57
N GLY A 107 2.25 16.84 -8.56
CA GLY A 107 0.82 17.15 -8.59
C GLY A 107 -0.09 16.03 -8.07
N THR A 108 0.47 14.90 -7.61
CA THR A 108 -0.29 13.79 -7.00
C THR A 108 -0.27 13.80 -5.47
N TYR A 109 0.27 14.85 -4.87
CA TYR A 109 0.39 15.05 -3.41
C TYR A 109 0.29 16.52 -3.02
N TYR A 110 -0.01 16.79 -1.76
CA TYR A 110 0.05 18.14 -1.19
C TYR A 110 1.52 18.54 -0.99
N ASN A 111 1.96 19.53 -1.73
CA ASN A 111 3.34 20.06 -1.63
C ASN A 111 3.48 20.99 -0.42
N TYR A 112 4.42 20.69 0.46
CA TYR A 112 4.76 21.47 1.66
C TYR A 112 6.11 22.19 1.56
N THR A 113 6.75 22.21 0.40
CA THR A 113 8.00 22.98 0.19
C THR A 113 7.77 24.44 0.54
N GLY A 114 8.62 24.98 1.42
CA GLY A 114 8.52 26.39 1.87
C GLY A 114 7.32 26.70 2.77
N ARG A 115 6.62 25.68 3.27
CA ARG A 115 5.48 25.83 4.18
C ARG A 115 5.84 25.35 5.59
N ALA A 116 4.99 25.70 6.58
CA ALA A 116 5.11 25.12 7.91
C ALA A 116 5.07 23.58 7.86
N LYS A 117 5.87 22.93 8.69
CA LYS A 117 5.91 21.48 8.85
C LYS A 117 4.49 20.95 9.11
N ARG A 118 4.06 19.93 8.36
CA ARG A 118 2.79 19.26 8.65
C ARG A 118 2.93 18.36 9.88
N ASN A 119 1.85 18.22 10.62
CA ASN A 119 1.81 17.29 11.75
C ASN A 119 1.44 15.89 11.24
N VAL A 120 2.39 14.96 11.34
CA VAL A 120 2.21 13.54 10.96
C VAL A 120 1.86 12.75 12.22
N ARG A 121 0.60 12.33 12.32
CA ARG A 121 0.03 11.60 13.46
C ARG A 121 -0.55 10.24 13.10
N LEU A 122 -0.63 9.93 11.81
CA LEU A 122 -1.19 8.67 11.34
C LEU A 122 -0.20 7.96 10.41
N PHE A 123 -0.13 6.65 10.55
CA PHE A 123 0.47 5.77 9.56
C PHE A 123 -0.61 4.86 8.98
N VAL A 124 -0.82 4.88 7.67
CA VAL A 124 -1.88 4.12 6.99
C VAL A 124 -1.29 2.96 6.23
N ASN A 125 -1.71 1.76 6.58
CA ASN A 125 -1.33 0.54 5.89
C ASN A 125 -2.33 0.21 4.78
N HIS A 126 -1.80 -0.09 3.57
CA HIS A 126 -2.55 -0.56 2.42
C HIS A 126 -1.91 -1.83 1.86
N TRP A 127 -2.69 -2.65 1.16
CA TRP A 127 -2.15 -3.56 0.16
C TRP A 127 -2.49 -3.03 -1.23
N ASP A 128 -1.58 -3.25 -2.17
CA ASP A 128 -1.62 -2.58 -3.47
C ASP A 128 -2.49 -3.28 -4.53
N VAL A 129 -2.86 -4.55 -4.30
CA VAL A 129 -3.52 -5.43 -5.30
C VAL A 129 -2.72 -5.51 -6.61
N CYS A 130 -1.40 -5.38 -6.52
CA CYS A 130 -0.45 -5.48 -7.61
C CYS A 130 0.52 -6.64 -7.37
N LEU A 131 1.28 -7.03 -8.39
CA LEU A 131 2.23 -8.12 -8.28
C LEU A 131 3.54 -7.70 -7.60
N ASN A 132 3.93 -6.42 -7.72
CA ASN A 132 5.14 -5.83 -7.18
C ASN A 132 5.01 -4.31 -7.06
N SER A 133 5.96 -3.69 -6.36
CA SER A 133 6.00 -2.25 -6.10
C SER A 133 6.12 -1.41 -7.38
N GLU A 134 6.84 -1.87 -8.39
CA GLU A 134 6.96 -1.15 -9.67
C GLU A 134 5.61 -1.05 -10.39
N SER A 135 4.89 -2.16 -10.45
CA SER A 135 3.53 -2.21 -11.01
C SER A 135 2.58 -1.30 -10.22
N CYS A 136 2.67 -1.33 -8.90
CA CYS A 136 1.90 -0.45 -8.03
C CYS A 136 2.17 1.03 -8.33
N MET A 137 3.44 1.45 -8.35
CA MET A 137 3.81 2.85 -8.61
C MET A 137 3.32 3.32 -9.98
N SER A 138 3.47 2.48 -11.00
CA SER A 138 2.94 2.76 -12.35
C SER A 138 1.44 3.04 -12.33
N ILE A 139 0.66 2.22 -11.60
CA ILE A 139 -0.79 2.40 -11.46
C ILE A 139 -1.13 3.66 -10.66
N LEU A 140 -0.42 3.93 -9.57
CA LEU A 140 -0.66 5.13 -8.75
C LEU A 140 -0.46 6.40 -9.57
N ASN A 141 0.65 6.51 -10.31
CA ASN A 141 0.94 7.65 -11.17
C ASN A 141 -0.11 7.81 -12.28
N LYS A 142 -0.51 6.74 -12.96
CA LYS A 142 -1.59 6.76 -13.97
C LYS A 142 -2.94 7.21 -13.40
N ARG A 143 -3.19 6.93 -12.11
CA ARG A 143 -4.42 7.33 -11.41
C ARG A 143 -4.34 8.74 -10.83
N GLY A 144 -3.20 9.41 -10.91
CA GLY A 144 -2.98 10.73 -10.31
C GLY A 144 -3.04 10.72 -8.78
N ILE A 145 -2.58 9.64 -8.14
CA ILE A 145 -2.49 9.49 -6.68
C ILE A 145 -1.10 9.03 -6.28
N SER A 146 -0.79 9.05 -4.99
CA SER A 146 0.54 8.73 -4.48
C SER A 146 0.48 8.05 -3.11
N VAL A 147 1.59 7.47 -2.70
CA VAL A 147 1.85 6.94 -1.35
C VAL A 147 3.29 7.28 -0.99
N HIS A 148 3.67 7.29 0.27
CA HIS A 148 5.04 7.63 0.68
C HIS A 148 5.99 6.45 0.52
N PHE A 149 5.51 5.24 0.83
CA PHE A 149 6.31 4.02 0.81
C PHE A 149 5.62 2.89 0.06
N LEU A 150 6.45 2.03 -0.54
CA LEU A 150 6.04 0.73 -1.07
C LEU A 150 6.94 -0.33 -0.41
N ILE A 151 6.39 -1.50 -0.07
CA ILE A 151 7.17 -2.65 0.40
C ILE A 151 6.99 -3.78 -0.60
N ASP A 152 8.06 -4.11 -1.31
CA ASP A 152 8.04 -5.17 -2.33
C ASP A 152 8.06 -6.59 -1.72
N ASN A 153 7.89 -7.59 -2.55
CA ASN A 153 7.79 -9.00 -2.17
C ASN A 153 9.01 -9.52 -1.39
N ASP A 154 10.19 -8.99 -1.68
CA ASP A 154 11.46 -9.34 -1.03
C ASP A 154 11.80 -8.45 0.18
N GLY A 155 10.85 -7.62 0.62
CA GLY A 155 11.01 -6.67 1.71
C GLY A 155 11.73 -5.37 1.34
N THR A 156 12.05 -5.12 0.06
CA THR A 156 12.60 -3.84 -0.36
C THR A 156 11.58 -2.71 -0.08
N ILE A 157 12.01 -1.69 0.64
CA ILE A 157 11.23 -0.49 0.91
C ILE A 157 11.60 0.57 -0.13
N TYR A 158 10.64 0.99 -0.93
CA TYR A 158 10.79 2.15 -1.80
C TYR A 158 10.16 3.35 -1.12
N GLN A 159 10.93 4.42 -0.91
CA GLN A 159 10.37 5.72 -0.56
C GLN A 159 10.15 6.53 -1.84
N THR A 160 8.93 6.97 -2.09
CA THR A 160 8.52 7.58 -3.37
C THR A 160 8.54 9.11 -3.37
N LEU A 161 8.54 9.72 -2.18
CA LEU A 161 8.63 11.16 -1.94
C LEU A 161 9.01 11.43 -0.48
N ASP A 162 9.53 12.64 -0.19
CA ASP A 162 9.80 13.07 1.18
C ASP A 162 8.50 13.09 2.02
N MET A 163 8.55 12.58 3.23
CA MET A 163 7.41 12.56 4.16
C MET A 163 6.94 13.96 4.59
N GLN A 164 7.68 15.04 4.28
CA GLN A 164 7.17 16.40 4.45
C GLN A 164 5.92 16.68 3.63
N HIS A 165 5.74 15.98 2.51
CA HIS A 165 4.57 16.13 1.63
C HIS A 165 3.40 15.27 2.10
N GLY A 166 2.19 15.59 1.66
CA GLY A 166 0.99 14.83 1.99
C GLY A 166 0.53 13.98 0.80
N ALA A 167 0.91 12.71 0.75
CA ALA A 167 0.49 11.80 -0.33
C ALA A 167 -1.03 11.63 -0.39
N TRP A 168 -1.56 11.37 -1.58
CA TRP A 168 -3.00 11.15 -1.81
C TRP A 168 -3.30 9.64 -1.89
N HIS A 169 -3.51 9.01 -0.73
CA HIS A 169 -3.70 7.56 -0.63
C HIS A 169 -4.96 7.12 0.13
N ALA A 170 -5.44 7.94 1.11
CA ALA A 170 -6.48 7.50 2.04
C ALA A 170 -7.90 7.93 1.67
N GLY A 171 -8.11 8.55 0.50
CA GLY A 171 -9.43 9.02 0.05
C GLY A 171 -10.05 10.12 0.93
N SER A 172 -9.28 10.73 1.82
CA SER A 172 -9.67 11.81 2.72
C SER A 172 -8.57 12.87 2.78
N ALA A 173 -8.87 14.09 2.38
CA ALA A 173 -7.91 15.19 2.43
C ALA A 173 -7.37 15.41 3.85
N LYS A 174 -8.22 15.27 4.87
CA LYS A 174 -7.84 15.42 6.27
C LYS A 174 -6.84 14.33 6.71
N VAL A 175 -7.13 13.06 6.38
CA VAL A 175 -6.24 11.94 6.68
C VAL A 175 -4.95 12.05 5.86
N ASN A 176 -5.02 12.32 4.54
CA ASN A 176 -3.85 12.49 3.69
C ASN A 176 -2.86 13.56 4.21
N ARG A 177 -3.39 14.67 4.76
CA ARG A 177 -2.56 15.75 5.31
C ARG A 177 -1.90 15.38 6.65
N ALA A 178 -2.47 14.46 7.40
CA ALA A 178 -2.00 14.06 8.74
C ALA A 178 -1.29 12.70 8.74
N SER A 179 -1.14 12.04 7.58
CA SER A 179 -0.62 10.68 7.54
C SER A 179 0.60 10.49 6.64
N VAL A 180 1.35 9.46 6.95
CA VAL A 180 2.24 8.75 6.04
C VAL A 180 1.57 7.44 5.66
N GLY A 181 1.71 6.97 4.42
CA GLY A 181 1.11 5.71 3.96
C GLY A 181 2.13 4.78 3.34
N VAL A 182 1.84 3.48 3.42
CA VAL A 182 2.57 2.41 2.75
C VAL A 182 1.60 1.54 1.94
N GLU A 183 2.00 1.17 0.72
CA GLU A 183 1.38 0.10 -0.05
C GLU A 183 2.29 -1.14 0.02
N ILE A 184 1.77 -2.24 0.53
CA ILE A 184 2.51 -3.50 0.65
C ILE A 184 2.14 -4.40 -0.52
N SER A 185 3.13 -4.81 -1.32
CA SER A 185 2.89 -5.62 -2.51
C SER A 185 2.19 -6.92 -2.17
N ASN A 186 0.99 -7.07 -2.69
CA ASN A 186 0.13 -8.24 -2.54
C ASN A 186 -0.99 -8.21 -3.57
N ALA A 187 -0.95 -9.11 -4.55
CA ALA A 187 -1.98 -9.19 -5.59
C ALA A 187 -3.35 -9.65 -5.08
N TYR A 188 -3.49 -9.97 -3.78
CA TYR A 188 -4.72 -10.34 -3.07
C TYR A 188 -5.30 -11.70 -3.47
N TYR A 189 -5.42 -12.00 -4.76
CA TYR A 189 -6.14 -13.19 -5.24
C TYR A 189 -5.24 -14.43 -5.31
N PRO A 190 -5.65 -15.58 -4.74
CA PRO A 190 -4.86 -16.81 -4.72
C PRO A 190 -4.43 -17.32 -6.11
N LYS A 191 -5.17 -16.97 -7.17
CA LYS A 191 -4.83 -17.32 -8.55
C LYS A 191 -3.46 -16.80 -9.03
N TYR A 192 -2.84 -15.84 -8.30
CA TYR A 192 -1.52 -15.33 -8.63
C TYR A 192 -0.37 -16.09 -7.95
N GLN A 193 -0.64 -17.15 -7.18
CA GLN A 193 0.40 -17.95 -6.52
C GLN A 193 1.45 -18.47 -7.50
N ASP A 194 1.04 -18.94 -8.68
CA ASP A 194 1.97 -19.43 -9.69
C ASP A 194 2.90 -18.34 -10.22
N TRP A 195 2.44 -17.09 -10.30
CA TRP A 195 3.31 -15.99 -10.67
C TRP A 195 4.41 -15.78 -9.62
N TYR A 196 4.07 -15.80 -8.33
CA TYR A 196 5.05 -15.66 -7.26
C TYR A 196 6.07 -16.78 -7.26
N LYS A 197 5.63 -18.04 -7.43
CA LYS A 197 6.52 -19.21 -7.52
C LYS A 197 7.48 -19.10 -8.71
N ARG A 198 6.98 -18.83 -9.89
CA ARG A 198 7.80 -18.72 -11.12
C ARG A 198 8.84 -17.60 -11.04
N ASN A 199 8.56 -16.57 -10.25
CA ASN A 199 9.47 -15.42 -10.09
C ASN A 199 10.34 -15.51 -8.82
N GLY A 200 10.43 -16.69 -8.20
CA GLY A 200 11.37 -16.97 -7.10
C GLY A 200 10.96 -16.45 -5.73
N PHE A 201 9.74 -15.91 -5.57
CA PHE A 201 9.25 -15.43 -4.26
C PHE A 201 8.67 -16.53 -3.37
N GLY A 202 8.33 -17.70 -3.94
CA GLY A 202 7.65 -18.79 -3.23
C GLY A 202 6.15 -18.55 -3.05
N GLU A 203 5.51 -19.42 -2.27
CA GLU A 203 4.08 -19.30 -1.96
C GLU A 203 3.82 -18.25 -0.90
N ARG A 204 2.74 -17.48 -1.08
CA ARG A 204 2.19 -16.63 -0.04
C ARG A 204 1.27 -17.43 0.88
N PRO A 205 1.21 -17.10 2.17
CA PRO A 205 0.17 -17.66 3.03
C PRO A 205 -1.20 -17.30 2.50
N ILE A 206 -2.20 -18.20 2.68
CA ILE A 206 -3.60 -17.92 2.37
C ILE A 206 -4.33 -17.62 3.67
N ILE A 207 -5.02 -16.49 3.70
CA ILE A 207 -5.83 -16.05 4.83
C ILE A 207 -7.26 -16.46 4.61
N HIS A 208 -7.83 -17.16 5.57
CA HIS A 208 -9.22 -17.63 5.59
C HIS A 208 -9.97 -16.97 6.75
N GLY A 209 -11.29 -16.82 6.62
CA GLY A 209 -12.18 -16.36 7.69
C GLY A 209 -11.97 -14.92 8.15
N ALA A 210 -11.18 -14.12 7.42
CA ALA A 210 -10.99 -12.72 7.75
C ALA A 210 -12.30 -11.93 7.58
N ARG A 211 -12.59 -11.04 8.53
CA ARG A 211 -13.80 -10.21 8.50
C ARG A 211 -13.44 -8.74 8.59
N VAL A 212 -14.11 -7.91 7.77
CA VAL A 212 -14.01 -6.44 7.81
C VAL A 212 -15.41 -5.86 7.68
N HIS A 213 -15.76 -4.88 8.50
CA HIS A 213 -17.10 -4.27 8.55
C HIS A 213 -18.22 -5.31 8.74
N GLY A 214 -17.95 -6.37 9.53
CA GLY A 214 -18.89 -7.45 9.79
C GLY A 214 -19.05 -8.45 8.65
N LYS A 215 -18.40 -8.26 7.49
CA LYS A 215 -18.48 -9.17 6.34
C LYS A 215 -17.26 -10.05 6.28
N GLU A 216 -17.48 -11.33 6.03
CA GLU A 216 -16.40 -12.28 5.75
C GLU A 216 -15.88 -12.07 4.34
N LEU A 217 -14.56 -12.18 4.21
CA LEU A 217 -13.86 -12.06 2.93
C LEU A 217 -13.58 -13.43 2.35
N GLU A 218 -13.65 -13.54 1.02
CA GLU A 218 -13.13 -14.71 0.31
C GLU A 218 -11.64 -14.91 0.65
N PRO A 219 -11.14 -16.16 0.61
CA PRO A 219 -9.73 -16.43 0.87
C PRO A 219 -8.81 -15.56 0.00
N PHE A 220 -7.78 -14.98 0.60
CA PHE A 220 -6.82 -14.09 -0.08
C PHE A 220 -5.38 -14.35 0.36
N THR A 221 -4.42 -13.89 -0.43
CA THR A 221 -3.00 -14.01 -0.12
C THR A 221 -2.58 -13.06 0.99
N GLY A 222 -1.85 -13.58 1.98
CA GLY A 222 -1.22 -12.79 3.06
C GLY A 222 0.13 -12.19 2.64
N PHE A 223 0.84 -11.63 3.60
CA PHE A 223 2.16 -11.04 3.40
C PHE A 223 3.28 -12.06 3.65
N TYR A 224 4.41 -11.88 2.96
CA TYR A 224 5.61 -12.64 3.30
C TYR A 224 6.20 -12.19 4.65
N PRO A 225 6.83 -13.09 5.41
CA PRO A 225 7.48 -12.72 6.68
C PRO A 225 8.50 -11.59 6.52
N VAL A 226 9.22 -11.55 5.39
CA VAL A 226 10.19 -10.48 5.11
C VAL A 226 9.52 -9.11 4.92
N GLN A 227 8.30 -9.06 4.35
CA GLN A 227 7.53 -7.82 4.23
C GLN A 227 7.08 -7.32 5.62
N ILE A 228 6.67 -8.22 6.50
CA ILE A 228 6.31 -7.89 7.89
C ILE A 228 7.52 -7.36 8.67
N LYS A 229 8.70 -7.97 8.52
CA LYS A 229 9.95 -7.47 9.14
C LYS A 229 10.28 -6.05 8.64
N ALA A 230 10.21 -5.82 7.32
CA ALA A 230 10.41 -4.50 6.73
C ALA A 230 9.40 -3.47 7.24
N LEU A 231 8.13 -3.86 7.37
CA LEU A 231 7.06 -3.01 7.89
C LEU A 231 7.31 -2.63 9.36
N LYS A 232 7.71 -3.56 10.21
CA LYS A 232 8.03 -3.29 11.63
C LYS A 232 9.21 -2.30 11.74
N ALA A 233 10.27 -2.49 10.96
CA ALA A 233 11.40 -1.56 10.92
C ALA A 233 10.95 -0.15 10.44
N LEU A 234 10.07 -0.08 9.44
CA LEU A 234 9.50 1.19 8.99
C LEU A 234 8.64 1.84 10.08
N TRP A 235 7.77 1.09 10.76
CA TRP A 235 6.93 1.61 11.84
C TRP A 235 7.75 2.20 12.99
N ARG A 236 8.82 1.52 13.40
CA ARG A 236 9.75 2.01 14.42
C ARG A 236 10.38 3.35 13.99
N THR A 237 10.85 3.43 12.76
CA THR A 237 11.47 4.67 12.27
C THR A 237 10.46 5.81 12.13
N ILE A 238 9.21 5.52 11.73
CA ILE A 238 8.12 6.50 11.68
C ILE A 238 7.78 7.01 13.08
N HIS A 239 7.62 6.13 14.07
CA HIS A 239 7.40 6.54 15.47
C HIS A 239 8.51 7.48 15.95
N ASN A 240 9.77 7.09 15.77
CA ASN A 240 10.94 7.84 16.24
C ASN A 240 11.18 9.18 15.49
N SER A 241 10.63 9.35 14.28
CA SER A 241 10.84 10.55 13.46
C SER A 241 9.64 11.49 13.36
N THR A 242 8.47 11.06 13.83
CA THR A 242 7.20 11.79 13.74
C THR A 242 6.45 11.78 15.08
N GLU A 243 5.18 12.20 15.08
CA GLU A 243 4.32 12.15 16.27
C GLU A 243 3.38 10.92 16.27
N VAL A 244 3.62 9.92 15.41
CA VAL A 244 2.79 8.70 15.35
C VAL A 244 3.06 7.83 16.57
N GLU A 245 2.05 7.58 17.40
CA GLU A 245 2.12 6.77 18.61
C GLU A 245 1.98 5.27 18.32
N TYR A 246 2.56 4.40 19.16
CA TYR A 246 2.35 2.94 19.09
C TYR A 246 0.93 2.58 19.58
N ALA A 247 -0.05 3.02 18.82
CA ALA A 247 -1.46 2.79 19.06
C ALA A 247 -2.19 2.39 17.78
N THR A 248 -3.25 1.61 17.90
CA THR A 248 -4.18 1.26 16.82
C THR A 248 -5.60 1.22 17.37
N PRO A 249 -6.64 1.48 16.54
CA PRO A 249 -8.02 1.33 17.01
C PRO A 249 -8.29 -0.10 17.50
N LEU A 250 -8.87 -0.24 18.66
CA LEU A 250 -9.17 -1.52 19.29
C LEU A 250 -10.66 -1.85 19.27
N SER A 251 -10.97 -3.12 19.13
CA SER A 251 -12.30 -3.67 19.37
C SER A 251 -12.62 -3.70 20.87
N GLN A 252 -13.86 -3.97 21.22
CA GLN A 252 -14.25 -4.20 22.61
C GLN A 252 -13.52 -5.38 23.30
N PHE A 253 -12.89 -6.26 22.50
CA PHE A 253 -12.11 -7.41 23.00
C PHE A 253 -10.61 -7.13 23.06
N GLY A 254 -10.18 -5.89 22.86
CA GLY A 254 -8.77 -5.49 22.91
C GLY A 254 -7.92 -5.96 21.71
N THR A 255 -8.53 -6.45 20.63
CA THR A 255 -7.86 -6.78 19.38
C THR A 255 -7.94 -5.59 18.41
N THR A 256 -7.16 -5.60 17.32
CA THR A 256 -7.28 -4.58 16.25
C THR A 256 -8.73 -4.49 15.79
N SER A 257 -9.35 -3.30 15.84
CA SER A 257 -10.68 -3.07 15.27
C SER A 257 -10.65 -3.39 13.77
N LYS A 258 -11.69 -4.04 13.28
CA LYS A 258 -11.86 -4.35 11.84
C LYS A 258 -12.99 -3.53 11.22
N ASN A 259 -13.28 -2.37 11.80
CA ASN A 259 -14.37 -1.51 11.40
C ASN A 259 -13.88 -0.10 10.99
N TYR A 260 -14.79 0.64 10.36
CA TYR A 260 -14.64 2.07 10.18
C TYR A 260 -14.62 2.78 11.53
N GLU A 261 -13.65 3.68 11.69
CA GLU A 261 -13.44 4.44 12.92
C GLU A 261 -13.63 5.95 12.67
N GLN A 262 -14.64 6.51 13.31
CA GLN A 262 -14.99 7.90 13.11
C GLN A 262 -13.87 8.85 13.57
N ASP A 263 -13.21 8.56 14.67
CA ASP A 263 -12.10 9.38 15.18
C ASP A 263 -10.90 9.38 14.25
N VAL A 264 -10.62 8.25 13.57
CA VAL A 264 -9.62 8.17 12.51
C VAL A 264 -10.02 9.06 11.33
N LYS A 265 -11.24 8.92 10.83
CA LYS A 265 -11.76 9.69 9.69
C LYS A 265 -11.71 11.20 9.92
N TYR A 266 -11.99 11.64 11.13
CA TYR A 266 -11.99 13.05 11.50
C TYR A 266 -10.65 13.54 12.09
N GLY A 267 -9.59 12.71 12.04
CA GLY A 267 -8.24 13.09 12.43
C GLY A 267 -8.08 13.37 13.92
N LYS A 268 -8.85 12.69 14.77
CA LYS A 268 -8.74 12.74 16.23
C LYS A 268 -7.84 11.64 16.78
N PHE A 269 -7.63 10.57 16.02
CA PHE A 269 -6.78 9.44 16.37
C PHE A 269 -5.31 9.74 16.05
N ASN A 270 -4.40 9.15 16.83
CA ASN A 270 -2.96 9.15 16.60
C ASN A 270 -2.46 7.71 16.64
N GLY A 271 -1.74 7.25 15.61
CA GLY A 271 -1.17 5.90 15.56
C GLY A 271 -1.21 5.22 14.19
N PHE A 272 -1.12 3.88 14.22
CA PHE A 272 -1.06 3.00 13.05
C PHE A 272 -2.44 2.45 12.73
N ILE A 273 -2.86 2.58 11.48
CA ILE A 273 -4.20 2.22 11.03
C ILE A 273 -4.16 1.44 9.71
N SER A 274 -5.26 0.78 9.38
CA SER A 274 -5.54 0.27 8.04
C SER A 274 -6.54 1.16 7.30
N HIS A 275 -6.58 1.08 5.99
CA HIS A 275 -7.47 1.90 5.17
C HIS A 275 -8.96 1.67 5.49
N TYR A 276 -9.35 0.46 5.92
CA TYR A 276 -10.72 0.18 6.33
C TYR A 276 -11.15 0.99 7.59
N HIS A 277 -10.23 1.46 8.43
CA HIS A 277 -10.55 2.40 9.51
C HIS A 277 -11.01 3.76 9.00
N VAL A 278 -10.54 4.16 7.80
CA VAL A 278 -10.86 5.46 7.17
C VAL A 278 -12.15 5.41 6.37
N SER A 279 -12.51 4.25 5.79
CA SER A 279 -13.64 4.13 4.87
C SER A 279 -14.30 2.76 4.91
N LYS A 280 -15.65 2.75 5.00
CA LYS A 280 -16.49 1.52 4.97
C LYS A 280 -16.40 0.75 3.65
N ASN A 281 -15.87 1.36 2.60
CA ASN A 281 -15.72 0.74 1.28
C ASN A 281 -14.34 0.10 1.07
N LYS A 282 -13.53 0.02 2.13
CA LYS A 282 -12.16 -0.49 2.08
C LYS A 282 -12.00 -1.71 2.97
N ILE A 283 -11.17 -2.65 2.52
CA ILE A 283 -10.87 -3.90 3.22
C ILE A 283 -9.36 -4.08 3.48
N ASP A 284 -8.54 -3.23 2.91
CA ASP A 284 -7.09 -3.25 3.06
C ASP A 284 -6.65 -2.61 4.39
N CYS A 285 -5.80 -3.19 5.19
CA CYS A 285 -5.14 -4.52 5.11
C CYS A 285 -5.82 -5.54 6.05
N ALA A 286 -6.82 -6.29 5.60
CA ALA A 286 -7.62 -7.17 6.48
C ALA A 286 -6.80 -8.24 7.22
N GLY A 287 -5.74 -8.77 6.60
CA GLY A 287 -4.88 -9.80 7.16
C GLY A 287 -3.76 -9.30 8.08
N LEU A 288 -3.70 -7.98 8.34
CA LEU A 288 -2.68 -7.39 9.21
C LEU A 288 -3.23 -7.23 10.64
N ASP A 289 -2.62 -7.91 11.61
CA ASP A 289 -2.91 -7.68 13.03
C ASP A 289 -1.97 -6.61 13.58
N ILE A 290 -2.41 -5.34 13.46
CA ILE A 290 -1.59 -4.19 13.82
C ILE A 290 -1.25 -4.21 15.31
N LYS A 291 -2.22 -4.56 16.19
CA LYS A 291 -1.98 -4.58 17.65
C LYS A 291 -0.84 -5.52 17.99
N THR A 292 -0.92 -6.78 17.60
CA THR A 292 0.11 -7.78 17.87
C THR A 292 1.48 -7.35 17.32
N LEU A 293 1.51 -6.82 16.08
CA LEU A 293 2.76 -6.36 15.50
C LEU A 293 3.36 -5.13 16.21
N LEU A 294 2.54 -4.23 16.73
CA LEU A 294 3.02 -3.10 17.55
C LEU A 294 3.60 -3.57 18.87
N GLU A 295 2.96 -4.55 19.53
CA GLU A 295 3.49 -5.18 20.74
C GLU A 295 4.86 -5.80 20.50
N GLU A 296 5.01 -6.54 19.39
CA GLU A 296 6.32 -7.09 18.97
C GLU A 296 7.37 -5.99 18.75
N VAL A 297 7.00 -4.86 18.13
CA VAL A 297 7.93 -3.73 17.91
C VAL A 297 8.40 -3.15 19.25
N VAL A 298 7.50 -2.92 20.20
CA VAL A 298 7.82 -2.37 21.51
C VAL A 298 8.71 -3.34 22.31
N ASP A 299 8.40 -4.64 22.27
CA ASP A 299 9.19 -5.67 22.93
C ASP A 299 10.61 -5.78 22.35
N GLU A 300 10.75 -5.70 21.03
CA GLU A 300 12.05 -5.70 20.34
C GLU A 300 12.90 -4.48 20.73
N GLU A 301 12.31 -3.28 20.80
CA GLU A 301 12.99 -2.06 21.27
C GLU A 301 13.46 -2.19 22.73
N SER A 302 12.61 -2.72 23.59
CA SER A 302 12.91 -2.90 25.03
C SER A 302 14.10 -3.84 25.23
N ARG A 303 14.20 -4.91 24.47
CA ARG A 303 15.32 -5.87 24.52
C ARG A 303 16.63 -5.27 24.00
N GLY A 304 16.59 -4.48 22.92
CA GLY A 304 17.77 -3.78 22.39
C GLY A 304 18.36 -2.78 23.37
N PHE A 305 17.60 -2.17 24.25
CA PHE A 305 18.09 -1.31 25.33
C PHE A 305 18.78 -2.09 26.45
N VAL A 306 18.38 -3.33 26.72
CA VAL A 306 18.98 -4.18 27.77
C VAL A 306 20.38 -4.64 27.34
N ASP A 307 20.57 -5.06 26.12
CA ASP A 307 21.88 -5.51 25.59
C ASP A 307 22.95 -4.40 25.57
N ILE A 308 22.54 -3.15 25.40
CA ILE A 308 23.48 -2.01 25.45
C ILE A 308 23.85 -1.64 26.91
N GLY A 309 22.95 -1.90 27.84
CA GLY A 309 23.17 -1.62 29.28
C GLY A 309 24.08 -2.59 29.98
N GLU A 310 24.16 -3.84 29.55
CA GLU A 310 25.04 -4.85 30.15
C GLU A 310 26.49 -4.78 29.64
N SER A 311 26.72 -4.29 28.40
CA SER A 311 28.07 -4.14 27.85
C SER A 311 28.89 -2.98 28.42
N CYS A 312 28.26 -2.08 29.20
CA CYS A 312 28.93 -0.93 29.85
C CYS A 312 29.27 -1.15 31.33
N LYS A 313 29.14 -2.36 31.87
CA LYS A 313 29.42 -2.62 33.30
C LYS A 313 30.70 -3.41 33.57
N ASP A 314 31.43 -3.84 32.51
CA ASP A 314 32.67 -4.60 32.61
C ASP A 314 33.86 -3.89 31.93
N GLU A 315 34.14 -2.61 32.27
CA GLU A 315 35.44 -1.96 32.05
C GLU A 315 35.78 -1.05 33.25
#